data_65c50de465a815a302d8c5166ad4d28f
#
_entry.id   65c50de465a815a302d8c5166ad4d28f
#
_cell.length_a   1.000
_cell.length_b   1.000
_cell.length_c   1.000
_cell.angle_alpha   90.00
_cell.angle_beta   90.00
_cell.angle_gamma   90.00
#
_symmetry.space_group_name_H-M   'P 1'
#
loop_
_entity.id
_entity.type
_entity.pdbx_description
1 polymer ?
#
loop_
_entity_poly.entity_id
_entity_poly.type
_entity_poly.pdbx_seq_one_letter_code
_entity_poly.pdbx_strand_id
1 'polypeptide(L)'
;MINAFYKKYQKHFDVSENNFAHFVMWSCGGICIGFVIGLVGIAFHLALEWATEFRTAHPMLLWLLPFGGLAIVLAYRLAGQEKDRGTNFILVAVRANEAVTLRTAPLIFFSTVVTHLLGGSAGREGAALQLGGSIASSFGRIFQLNEREGRIMTMCGMAAGFAALFGTPLTSVIFAMEVITVGVMHYSAIVPCIISALVAAGLSQAVGIAPTTFSIAHIPATVGLENCFRAAVLGVLCAVLSVLFCIVMEHVGGVYRRIFKNPFVRVFCGGCIVIAATYLVGCRDYNGAGMNIIAQALQGDAKAEAFLLKILFTALTLGAGFKGGEIVPSFFIGATFGCVAGPLLGLSAPFAASLGMAAVFCGVTNCPLASIMLCIEVFGVHGMAYYALCCAVSYMLSGYYGLYTEQKIMYSKVEPEFINKNVH
;
A
#
# COMPACT_ATOMS: atom_id res chain seq x y z
N MET A 1 -27.49 -49.52 15.06
CA MET A 1 -26.58 -49.10 13.97
C MET A 1 -27.19 -47.98 13.13
N ILE A 2 -28.42 -48.04 12.70
CA ILE A 2 -29.12 -47.00 11.89
C ILE A 2 -29.21 -45.64 12.62
N ASN A 3 -29.55 -45.63 13.92
CA ASN A 3 -29.64 -44.40 14.73
C ASN A 3 -28.29 -43.68 14.97
N ALA A 4 -27.18 -44.43 15.01
CA ALA A 4 -25.85 -43.85 15.14
C ALA A 4 -25.38 -43.22 13.82
N PHE A 5 -25.75 -43.86 12.70
CA PHE A 5 -25.50 -43.35 11.36
C PHE A 5 -26.31 -42.09 11.10
N TYR A 6 -27.60 -42.06 11.45
CA TYR A 6 -28.46 -40.90 11.32
C TYR A 6 -27.95 -39.68 12.13
N LYS A 7 -27.58 -39.87 13.42
CA LYS A 7 -27.00 -38.83 14.25
C LYS A 7 -25.68 -38.31 13.71
N LYS A 8 -24.83 -39.13 13.12
CA LYS A 8 -23.56 -38.73 12.52
C LYS A 8 -23.78 -37.87 11.28
N TYR A 9 -24.74 -38.24 10.42
CA TYR A 9 -25.07 -37.45 9.23
C TYR A 9 -25.85 -36.18 9.57
N GLN A 10 -26.77 -36.21 10.55
CA GLN A 10 -27.47 -35.01 11.00
C GLN A 10 -26.48 -33.94 11.51
N LYS A 11 -25.48 -34.36 12.29
CA LYS A 11 -24.41 -33.44 12.73
C LYS A 11 -23.58 -32.85 11.57
N HIS A 12 -23.41 -33.60 10.47
CA HIS A 12 -22.76 -33.08 9.26
C HIS A 12 -23.68 -32.14 8.49
N PHE A 13 -24.97 -32.37 8.43
CA PHE A 13 -25.95 -31.49 7.82
C PHE A 13 -26.08 -30.17 8.62
N ASP A 14 -26.19 -30.24 9.94
CA ASP A 14 -26.26 -29.07 10.82
C ASP A 14 -25.00 -28.16 10.68
N VAL A 15 -23.81 -28.76 10.57
CA VAL A 15 -22.55 -28.05 10.32
C VAL A 15 -22.56 -27.42 8.91
N SER A 16 -23.09 -28.11 7.92
CA SER A 16 -23.17 -27.62 6.55
C SER A 16 -24.14 -26.45 6.40
N GLU A 17 -25.31 -26.53 7.03
CA GLU A 17 -26.31 -25.43 7.05
C GLU A 17 -25.74 -24.19 7.75
N ASN A 18 -25.05 -24.36 8.86
CA ASN A 18 -24.41 -23.26 9.58
C ASN A 18 -23.29 -22.60 8.75
N ASN A 19 -22.48 -23.41 8.06
CA ASN A 19 -21.44 -22.89 7.18
C ASN A 19 -22.02 -22.13 5.97
N PHE A 20 -23.11 -22.61 5.39
CA PHE A 20 -23.79 -21.94 4.30
C PHE A 20 -24.41 -20.60 4.74
N ALA A 21 -25.06 -20.58 5.89
CA ALA A 21 -25.59 -19.34 6.47
C ALA A 21 -24.48 -18.30 6.72
N HIS A 22 -23.35 -18.72 7.27
CA HIS A 22 -22.17 -17.86 7.42
C HIS A 22 -21.62 -17.37 6.09
N PHE A 23 -21.55 -18.23 5.06
CA PHE A 23 -21.13 -17.84 3.73
C PHE A 23 -22.04 -16.76 3.14
N VAL A 24 -23.37 -16.95 3.22
CA VAL A 24 -24.33 -15.95 2.72
C VAL A 24 -24.21 -14.63 3.47
N MET A 25 -24.15 -14.69 4.80
CA MET A 25 -23.99 -13.49 5.65
C MET A 25 -22.73 -12.68 5.27
N TRP A 26 -21.58 -13.35 5.18
CA TRP A 26 -20.32 -12.69 4.82
C TRP A 26 -20.27 -12.24 3.36
N SER A 27 -20.95 -12.94 2.45
CA SER A 27 -21.09 -12.53 1.05
C SER A 27 -21.91 -11.23 0.94
N CYS A 28 -23.05 -11.17 1.63
CA CYS A 28 -23.87 -9.94 1.68
C CYS A 28 -23.09 -8.78 2.33
N GLY A 29 -22.42 -9.04 3.45
CA GLY A 29 -21.55 -8.06 4.11
C GLY A 29 -20.43 -7.55 3.19
N GLY A 30 -19.75 -8.45 2.48
CA GLY A 30 -18.73 -8.13 1.50
C GLY A 30 -19.26 -7.27 0.33
N ILE A 31 -20.44 -7.59 -0.21
CA ILE A 31 -21.10 -6.79 -1.25
C ILE A 31 -21.41 -5.39 -0.74
N CYS A 32 -22.03 -5.26 0.43
CA CYS A 32 -22.39 -3.96 1.01
C CYS A 32 -21.15 -3.09 1.24
N ILE A 33 -20.11 -3.65 1.86
CA ILE A 33 -18.87 -2.92 2.12
C ILE A 33 -18.15 -2.58 0.81
N GLY A 34 -18.06 -3.53 -0.12
CA GLY A 34 -17.46 -3.31 -1.43
C GLY A 34 -18.16 -2.20 -2.21
N PHE A 35 -19.48 -2.14 -2.15
CA PHE A 35 -20.26 -1.09 -2.80
C PHE A 35 -20.00 0.29 -2.18
N VAL A 36 -20.11 0.43 -0.85
CA VAL A 36 -19.93 1.71 -0.16
C VAL A 36 -18.50 2.22 -0.34
N ILE A 37 -17.50 1.35 -0.11
CA ILE A 37 -16.09 1.74 -0.21
C ILE A 37 -15.68 1.92 -1.66
N GLY A 38 -16.25 1.15 -2.59
CA GLY A 38 -16.06 1.35 -4.02
C GLY A 38 -16.46 2.76 -4.46
N LEU A 39 -17.64 3.23 -4.06
CA LEU A 39 -18.09 4.61 -4.36
C LEU A 39 -17.18 5.67 -3.75
N VAL A 40 -16.78 5.50 -2.48
CA VAL A 40 -15.85 6.43 -1.82
C VAL A 40 -14.47 6.39 -2.48
N GLY A 41 -13.99 5.20 -2.87
CA GLY A 41 -12.74 5.00 -3.59
C GLY A 41 -12.74 5.67 -4.97
N ILE A 42 -13.85 5.57 -5.71
CA ILE A 42 -14.05 6.28 -6.99
C ILE A 42 -13.95 7.79 -6.77
N ALA A 43 -14.70 8.33 -5.79
CA ALA A 43 -14.64 9.76 -5.47
C ALA A 43 -13.22 10.21 -5.09
N PHE A 44 -12.49 9.38 -4.33
CA PHE A 44 -11.11 9.64 -3.94
C PHE A 44 -10.15 9.58 -5.14
N HIS A 45 -10.32 8.61 -6.05
CA HIS A 45 -9.52 8.51 -7.28
C HIS A 45 -9.69 9.75 -8.15
N LEU A 46 -10.95 10.13 -8.45
CA LEU A 46 -11.27 11.30 -9.27
C LEU A 46 -10.75 12.61 -8.65
N ALA A 47 -10.87 12.76 -7.32
CA ALA A 47 -10.35 13.93 -6.62
C ALA A 47 -8.81 14.03 -6.72
N LEU A 48 -8.10 12.90 -6.65
CA LEU A 48 -6.64 12.86 -6.77
C LEU A 48 -6.16 13.08 -8.21
N GLU A 49 -6.88 12.56 -9.18
CA GLU A 49 -6.63 12.77 -10.61
C GLU A 49 -6.79 14.25 -10.93
N TRP A 50 -7.94 14.85 -10.58
CA TRP A 50 -8.17 16.28 -10.70
C TRP A 50 -7.09 17.12 -10.01
N ALA A 51 -6.73 16.78 -8.76
CA ALA A 51 -5.70 17.50 -8.02
C ALA A 51 -4.32 17.43 -8.72
N THR A 52 -4.00 16.28 -9.32
CA THR A 52 -2.75 16.07 -10.04
C THR A 52 -2.71 16.86 -11.36
N GLU A 53 -3.78 16.82 -12.14
CA GLU A 53 -3.93 17.56 -13.38
C GLU A 53 -3.92 19.07 -13.13
N PHE A 54 -4.68 19.53 -12.16
CA PHE A 54 -4.75 20.94 -11.78
C PHE A 54 -3.39 21.47 -11.32
N ARG A 55 -2.64 20.69 -10.53
CA ARG A 55 -1.27 21.03 -10.13
C ARG A 55 -0.32 21.11 -11.31
N THR A 56 -0.39 20.18 -12.24
CA THR A 56 0.48 20.18 -13.43
C THR A 56 0.21 21.37 -14.32
N ALA A 57 -1.05 21.77 -14.47
CA ALA A 57 -1.45 22.97 -15.18
C ALA A 57 -1.04 24.27 -14.45
N HIS A 58 -0.98 24.24 -13.11
CA HIS A 58 -0.69 25.42 -12.27
C HIS A 58 0.54 25.21 -11.39
N PRO A 59 1.76 25.27 -11.94
CA PRO A 59 2.99 25.00 -11.20
C PRO A 59 3.22 25.86 -9.95
N MET A 60 2.59 27.04 -9.88
CA MET A 60 2.70 27.95 -8.73
C MET A 60 2.02 27.41 -7.46
N LEU A 61 1.15 26.40 -7.56
CA LEU A 61 0.50 25.79 -6.40
C LEU A 61 1.49 25.19 -5.41
N LEU A 62 2.69 24.81 -5.85
CA LEU A 62 3.76 24.33 -4.98
C LEU A 62 4.10 25.32 -3.84
N TRP A 63 4.03 26.63 -4.10
CA TRP A 63 4.29 27.64 -3.08
C TRP A 63 3.27 27.66 -1.94
N LEU A 64 2.09 27.08 -2.15
CA LEU A 64 1.05 26.94 -1.13
C LEU A 64 1.22 25.68 -0.26
N LEU A 65 2.21 24.82 -0.55
CA LEU A 65 2.42 23.58 0.20
C LEU A 65 2.54 23.80 1.72
N PRO A 66 3.31 24.79 2.24
CA PRO A 66 3.37 25.03 3.68
C PRO A 66 2.01 25.38 4.30
N PHE A 67 1.18 26.14 3.60
CA PHE A 67 -0.16 26.53 4.06
C PHE A 67 -1.14 25.36 3.99
N GLY A 68 -1.05 24.51 2.96
CA GLY A 68 -1.79 23.24 2.90
C GLY A 68 -1.45 22.33 4.07
N GLY A 69 -0.19 22.25 4.45
CA GLY A 69 0.24 21.54 5.64
C GLY A 69 -0.40 22.08 6.93
N LEU A 70 -0.47 23.39 7.10
CA LEU A 70 -1.17 24.02 8.23
C LEU A 70 -2.67 23.64 8.23
N ALA A 71 -3.33 23.66 7.08
CA ALA A 71 -4.74 23.26 6.95
C ALA A 71 -4.96 21.80 7.34
N ILE A 72 -4.04 20.89 6.95
CA ILE A 72 -4.07 19.47 7.34
C ILE A 72 -3.97 19.33 8.87
N VAL A 73 -2.95 19.94 9.49
CA VAL A 73 -2.76 19.85 10.96
C VAL A 73 -3.94 20.44 11.70
N LEU A 74 -4.49 21.56 11.22
CA LEU A 74 -5.67 22.20 11.81
C LEU A 74 -6.90 21.28 11.72
N ALA A 75 -7.14 20.66 10.57
CA ALA A 75 -8.26 19.73 10.37
C ALA A 75 -8.20 18.55 11.36
N TYR A 76 -7.00 17.92 11.51
CA TYR A 76 -6.80 16.83 12.47
C TYR A 76 -7.00 17.30 13.91
N ARG A 77 -6.56 18.50 14.26
CA ARG A 77 -6.75 19.09 15.59
C ARG A 77 -8.22 19.37 15.91
N LEU A 78 -8.95 19.99 14.98
CA LEU A 78 -10.37 20.28 15.14
C LEU A 78 -11.21 19.00 15.25
N ALA A 79 -10.81 17.93 14.58
CA ALA A 79 -11.46 16.62 14.67
C ALA A 79 -11.08 15.81 15.92
N GLY A 80 -10.12 16.29 16.74
CA GLY A 80 -9.62 15.58 17.92
C GLY A 80 -8.80 14.34 17.58
N GLN A 81 -8.16 14.31 16.38
CA GLN A 81 -7.38 13.17 15.87
C GLN A 81 -5.88 13.50 15.78
N GLU A 82 -5.35 14.30 16.72
CA GLU A 82 -3.94 14.72 16.73
C GLU A 82 -2.95 13.55 16.86
N LYS A 83 -3.39 12.42 17.43
CA LYS A 83 -2.57 11.20 17.64
C LYS A 83 -2.74 10.17 16.50
N ASP A 84 -3.32 10.56 15.37
CA ASP A 84 -3.48 9.65 14.23
C ASP A 84 -2.11 9.16 13.72
N ARG A 85 -1.93 7.83 13.72
CA ARG A 85 -0.71 7.14 13.32
C ARG A 85 -0.71 6.71 11.84
N GLY A 86 -1.63 7.24 11.06
CA GLY A 86 -1.72 6.89 9.65
C GLY A 86 -2.15 5.44 9.43
N THR A 87 -1.60 4.80 8.39
CA THR A 87 -1.90 3.39 8.06
C THR A 87 -1.58 2.44 9.22
N ASN A 88 -0.56 2.74 10.02
CA ASN A 88 -0.21 1.97 11.21
C ASN A 88 -1.39 1.82 12.20
N PHE A 89 -2.24 2.84 12.32
CA PHE A 89 -3.40 2.78 13.21
C PHE A 89 -4.42 1.72 12.76
N ILE A 90 -4.62 1.56 11.46
CA ILE A 90 -5.52 0.52 10.93
C ILE A 90 -4.97 -0.88 11.21
N LEU A 91 -3.66 -1.08 11.09
CA LEU A 91 -3.02 -2.37 11.39
C LEU A 91 -3.18 -2.74 12.86
N VAL A 92 -3.01 -1.77 13.78
CA VAL A 92 -3.27 -1.96 15.22
C VAL A 92 -4.74 -2.27 15.45
N ALA A 93 -5.65 -1.54 14.81
CA ALA A 93 -7.09 -1.74 14.98
C ALA A 93 -7.52 -3.16 14.61
N VAL A 94 -7.02 -3.70 13.48
CA VAL A 94 -7.33 -5.09 13.10
C VAL A 94 -6.72 -6.09 14.09
N ARG A 95 -5.50 -5.84 14.59
CA ARG A 95 -4.80 -6.76 15.49
C ARG A 95 -5.34 -6.70 16.92
N ALA A 96 -5.51 -5.51 17.47
CA ALA A 96 -5.88 -5.27 18.87
C ALA A 96 -7.37 -4.95 19.08
N ASN A 97 -8.15 -4.98 18.00
CA ASN A 97 -9.57 -4.58 18.01
C ASN A 97 -9.80 -3.15 18.54
N GLU A 98 -8.85 -2.25 18.27
CA GLU A 98 -9.03 -0.84 18.59
C GLU A 98 -10.06 -0.20 17.65
N ALA A 99 -10.93 0.64 18.19
CA ALA A 99 -11.97 1.28 17.40
C ALA A 99 -11.41 2.39 16.54
N VAL A 100 -11.39 2.20 15.22
CA VAL A 100 -11.12 3.28 14.29
C VAL A 100 -12.36 4.17 14.15
N THR A 101 -12.20 5.47 14.34
CA THR A 101 -13.31 6.40 14.22
C THR A 101 -13.61 6.69 12.76
N LEU A 102 -14.91 6.83 12.41
CA LEU A 102 -15.32 7.24 11.06
C LEU A 102 -14.74 8.61 10.66
N ARG A 103 -14.41 9.46 11.64
CA ARG A 103 -13.79 10.79 11.42
C ARG A 103 -12.46 10.70 10.67
N THR A 104 -11.74 9.59 10.78
CA THR A 104 -10.47 9.37 10.07
C THR A 104 -10.67 9.34 8.55
N ALA A 105 -11.79 8.80 8.06
CA ALA A 105 -12.05 8.70 6.62
C ALA A 105 -12.07 10.07 5.89
N PRO A 106 -12.90 11.06 6.27
CA PRO A 106 -12.88 12.36 5.61
C PRO A 106 -11.57 13.12 5.83
N LEU A 107 -10.89 12.92 6.97
CA LEU A 107 -9.62 13.58 7.24
C LEU A 107 -8.52 13.08 6.31
N ILE A 108 -8.35 11.78 6.16
CA ILE A 108 -7.32 11.22 5.27
C ILE A 108 -7.63 11.52 3.81
N PHE A 109 -8.92 11.49 3.41
CA PHE A 109 -9.36 11.88 2.08
C PHE A 109 -8.91 13.32 1.76
N PHE A 110 -9.37 14.29 2.55
CA PHE A 110 -9.03 15.70 2.38
C PHE A 110 -7.52 15.94 2.41
N SER A 111 -6.83 15.41 3.40
CA SER A 111 -5.41 15.66 3.60
C SER A 111 -4.55 15.09 2.48
N THR A 112 -4.88 13.91 1.96
CA THR A 112 -4.15 13.32 0.84
C THR A 112 -4.39 14.10 -0.45
N VAL A 113 -5.63 14.54 -0.71
CA VAL A 113 -5.94 15.39 -1.87
C VAL A 113 -5.16 16.71 -1.78
N VAL A 114 -5.13 17.38 -0.62
CA VAL A 114 -4.37 18.61 -0.42
C VAL A 114 -2.86 18.38 -0.62
N THR A 115 -2.31 17.27 -0.10
CA THR A 115 -0.90 16.94 -0.30
C THR A 115 -0.56 16.78 -1.78
N HIS A 116 -1.40 16.07 -2.55
CA HIS A 116 -1.19 15.87 -3.99
C HIS A 116 -1.39 17.15 -4.80
N LEU A 117 -2.42 17.93 -4.47
CA LEU A 117 -2.73 19.21 -5.13
C LEU A 117 -1.57 20.19 -5.02
N LEU A 118 -0.91 20.24 -3.87
CA LEU A 118 0.15 21.19 -3.60
C LEU A 118 1.56 20.64 -3.84
N GLY A 119 1.68 19.41 -4.33
CA GLY A 119 2.95 18.84 -4.79
C GLY A 119 3.80 18.18 -3.70
N GLY A 120 3.20 17.77 -2.59
CA GLY A 120 3.87 16.88 -1.63
C GLY A 120 4.15 15.51 -2.25
N SER A 121 5.32 14.93 -1.98
CA SER A 121 5.72 13.61 -2.49
C SER A 121 5.11 12.50 -1.64
N ALA A 122 4.03 11.91 -2.13
CA ALA A 122 3.30 10.84 -1.44
C ALA A 122 2.52 9.98 -2.44
N GLY A 123 2.18 8.77 -2.02
CA GLY A 123 1.23 7.88 -2.70
C GLY A 123 -0.19 8.05 -2.18
N ARG A 124 -1.09 7.21 -2.66
CA ARG A 124 -2.53 7.24 -2.36
C ARG A 124 -3.04 5.96 -1.71
N GLU A 125 -2.31 4.85 -1.85
CA GLU A 125 -2.78 3.51 -1.47
C GLU A 125 -2.84 3.32 0.05
N GLY A 126 -1.86 3.82 0.81
CA GLY A 126 -1.92 3.81 2.28
C GLY A 126 -3.12 4.61 2.80
N ALA A 127 -3.46 5.73 2.12
CA ALA A 127 -4.66 6.50 2.43
C ALA A 127 -5.94 5.72 2.09
N ALA A 128 -5.96 4.95 0.99
CA ALA A 128 -7.09 4.10 0.63
C ALA A 128 -7.34 2.98 1.65
N LEU A 129 -6.26 2.36 2.15
CA LEU A 129 -6.35 1.37 3.23
C LEU A 129 -6.96 1.97 4.50
N GLN A 130 -6.53 3.19 4.87
CA GLN A 130 -7.10 3.92 6.00
C GLN A 130 -8.58 4.27 5.78
N LEU A 131 -8.89 4.80 4.61
CA LEU A 131 -10.23 5.18 4.22
C LEU A 131 -11.18 3.98 4.30
N GLY A 132 -10.84 2.89 3.61
CA GLY A 132 -11.62 1.67 3.59
C GLY A 132 -11.73 1.01 4.95
N GLY A 133 -10.61 0.85 5.65
CA GLY A 133 -10.56 0.24 6.98
C GLY A 133 -11.36 1.02 8.02
N SER A 134 -11.31 2.36 8.03
CA SER A 134 -12.05 3.19 8.99
C SER A 134 -13.56 3.17 8.75
N ILE A 135 -14.00 3.19 7.50
CA ILE A 135 -15.41 3.05 7.13
C ILE A 135 -15.92 1.67 7.57
N ALA A 136 -15.23 0.60 7.17
CA ALA A 136 -15.64 -0.77 7.49
C ALA A 136 -15.62 -1.08 8.99
N SER A 137 -14.62 -0.60 9.74
CA SER A 137 -14.59 -0.70 11.20
C SER A 137 -15.81 -0.01 11.86
N SER A 138 -16.23 1.12 11.29
CA SER A 138 -17.42 1.85 11.77
C SER A 138 -18.72 1.09 11.45
N PHE A 139 -18.81 0.48 10.28
CA PHE A 139 -19.93 -0.43 9.95
C PHE A 139 -19.99 -1.63 10.91
N GLY A 140 -18.85 -2.26 11.19
CA GLY A 140 -18.80 -3.36 12.15
C GLY A 140 -19.39 -2.99 13.52
N ARG A 141 -19.18 -1.77 14.00
CA ARG A 141 -19.77 -1.27 15.25
C ARG A 141 -21.28 -0.99 15.14
N ILE A 142 -21.72 -0.41 14.02
CA ILE A 142 -23.15 -0.15 13.79
C ILE A 142 -23.94 -1.47 13.79
N PHE A 143 -23.38 -2.52 13.18
CA PHE A 143 -23.99 -3.86 13.15
C PHE A 143 -23.67 -4.70 14.39
N GLN A 144 -23.01 -4.13 15.41
CA GLN A 144 -22.67 -4.80 16.68
C GLN A 144 -21.91 -6.13 16.47
N LEU A 145 -21.05 -6.19 15.48
CA LEU A 145 -20.23 -7.36 15.20
C LEU A 145 -19.28 -7.63 16.39
N ASN A 146 -19.05 -8.92 16.67
CA ASN A 146 -18.08 -9.30 17.67
C ASN A 146 -16.64 -8.95 17.23
N GLU A 147 -15.66 -9.06 18.14
CA GLU A 147 -14.27 -8.67 17.86
C GLU A 147 -13.66 -9.36 16.65
N ARG A 148 -13.93 -10.66 16.45
CA ARG A 148 -13.39 -11.44 15.34
C ARG A 148 -14.02 -11.01 14.00
N GLU A 149 -15.32 -10.80 14.01
CA GLU A 149 -16.09 -10.32 12.87
C GLU A 149 -15.71 -8.88 12.50
N GLY A 150 -15.49 -8.01 13.48
CA GLY A 150 -15.03 -6.64 13.28
C GLY A 150 -13.67 -6.57 12.59
N ARG A 151 -12.74 -7.49 12.92
CA ARG A 151 -11.44 -7.64 12.23
C ARG A 151 -11.62 -8.01 10.77
N ILE A 152 -12.47 -9.01 10.48
CA ILE A 152 -12.77 -9.44 9.10
C ILE A 152 -13.37 -8.29 8.32
N MET A 153 -14.35 -7.57 8.90
CA MET A 153 -15.00 -6.43 8.27
C MET A 153 -13.98 -5.32 7.93
N THR A 154 -13.05 -5.02 8.82
CA THR A 154 -12.00 -4.01 8.59
C THR A 154 -11.07 -4.45 7.46
N MET A 155 -10.68 -5.73 7.39
CA MET A 155 -9.89 -6.26 6.28
C MET A 155 -10.63 -6.19 4.94
N CYS A 156 -11.96 -6.45 4.93
CA CYS A 156 -12.80 -6.26 3.73
C CYS A 156 -12.74 -4.81 3.24
N GLY A 157 -12.81 -3.86 4.17
CA GLY A 157 -12.69 -2.44 3.85
C GLY A 157 -11.33 -2.06 3.28
N MET A 158 -10.25 -2.56 3.87
CA MET A 158 -8.90 -2.36 3.35
C MET A 158 -8.76 -2.91 1.92
N ALA A 159 -9.22 -4.14 1.69
CA ALA A 159 -9.19 -4.78 0.38
C ALA A 159 -10.02 -4.02 -0.66
N ALA A 160 -11.25 -3.61 -0.32
CA ALA A 160 -12.11 -2.82 -1.21
C ALA A 160 -11.51 -1.46 -1.56
N GLY A 161 -10.94 -0.75 -0.56
CA GLY A 161 -10.32 0.57 -0.77
C GLY A 161 -9.10 0.50 -1.70
N PHE A 162 -8.25 -0.49 -1.53
CA PHE A 162 -7.08 -0.70 -2.40
C PHE A 162 -7.53 -1.11 -3.81
N ALA A 163 -8.48 -2.05 -3.92
CA ALA A 163 -8.99 -2.54 -5.20
C ALA A 163 -9.68 -1.44 -6.04
N ALA A 164 -10.42 -0.54 -5.38
CA ALA A 164 -11.07 0.57 -6.05
C ALA A 164 -10.08 1.56 -6.71
N LEU A 165 -8.88 1.73 -6.11
CA LEU A 165 -7.88 2.66 -6.63
C LEU A 165 -6.95 2.06 -7.67
N PHE A 166 -6.58 0.79 -7.49
CA PHE A 166 -5.56 0.13 -8.31
C PHE A 166 -6.16 -0.75 -9.41
N GLY A 167 -7.40 -1.24 -9.21
CA GLY A 167 -8.00 -2.23 -10.11
C GLY A 167 -7.35 -3.60 -10.02
N THR A 168 -6.68 -3.92 -8.88
CA THR A 168 -6.01 -5.20 -8.61
C THR A 168 -6.68 -5.91 -7.43
N PRO A 169 -7.84 -6.54 -7.63
CA PRO A 169 -8.65 -7.10 -6.54
C PRO A 169 -7.96 -8.23 -5.79
N LEU A 170 -7.25 -9.15 -6.47
CA LEU A 170 -6.60 -10.28 -5.79
C LEU A 170 -5.41 -9.84 -4.96
N THR A 171 -4.58 -8.95 -5.50
CA THR A 171 -3.51 -8.29 -4.73
C THR A 171 -4.05 -7.61 -3.49
N SER A 172 -5.15 -6.88 -3.64
CA SER A 172 -5.77 -6.12 -2.55
C SER A 172 -6.21 -7.02 -1.40
N VAL A 173 -6.79 -8.18 -1.72
CA VAL A 173 -7.21 -9.19 -0.74
C VAL A 173 -6.01 -9.76 0.01
N ILE A 174 -5.02 -10.24 -0.74
CA ILE A 174 -3.84 -10.86 -0.13
C ILE A 174 -3.09 -9.82 0.70
N PHE A 175 -2.94 -8.59 0.20
CA PHE A 175 -2.27 -7.51 0.92
C PHE A 175 -3.00 -7.17 2.22
N ALA A 176 -4.33 -7.03 2.22
CA ALA A 176 -5.10 -6.74 3.42
C ALA A 176 -4.98 -7.84 4.49
N MET A 177 -4.77 -9.10 4.08
CA MET A 177 -4.61 -10.23 4.99
C MET A 177 -3.16 -10.43 5.46
N GLU A 178 -2.18 -10.07 4.62
CA GLU A 178 -0.75 -10.31 4.86
C GLU A 178 -0.09 -9.16 5.63
N VAL A 179 -0.47 -7.90 5.35
CA VAL A 179 0.20 -6.71 5.90
C VAL A 179 0.06 -6.54 7.40
N ILE A 180 -0.97 -7.14 8.01
CA ILE A 180 -1.28 -6.98 9.44
C ILE A 180 -0.24 -7.68 10.32
N THR A 181 0.11 -8.92 9.92
CA THR A 181 1.00 -9.78 10.70
C THR A 181 1.78 -10.69 9.77
N VAL A 182 3.07 -10.50 9.68
CA VAL A 182 3.96 -11.32 8.86
C VAL A 182 4.04 -12.73 9.43
N GLY A 183 3.81 -13.72 8.57
CA GLY A 183 3.84 -15.15 8.92
C GLY A 183 2.50 -15.70 9.42
N VAL A 184 1.44 -14.89 9.52
CA VAL A 184 0.09 -15.33 9.90
C VAL A 184 -0.94 -14.68 8.99
N MET A 185 -1.69 -15.51 8.24
CA MET A 185 -2.80 -15.05 7.40
C MET A 185 -4.15 -15.44 8.01
N HIS A 186 -5.10 -14.51 7.98
CA HIS A 186 -6.45 -14.74 8.47
C HIS A 186 -7.36 -15.28 7.37
N TYR A 187 -7.25 -16.59 7.07
CA TYR A 187 -8.00 -17.24 5.98
C TYR A 187 -9.54 -17.14 6.10
N SER A 188 -10.07 -16.95 7.30
CA SER A 188 -11.51 -16.70 7.49
C SER A 188 -12.01 -15.42 6.80
N ALA A 189 -11.11 -14.47 6.50
CA ALA A 189 -11.45 -13.24 5.80
C ALA A 189 -11.40 -13.37 4.26
N ILE A 190 -10.91 -14.49 3.70
CA ILE A 190 -10.63 -14.58 2.25
C ILE A 190 -11.89 -14.36 1.41
N VAL A 191 -13.00 -15.04 1.72
CA VAL A 191 -14.24 -14.95 0.95
C VAL A 191 -14.83 -13.53 0.99
N PRO A 192 -15.10 -12.94 2.17
CA PRO A 192 -15.66 -11.59 2.23
C PRO A 192 -14.72 -10.53 1.66
N CYS A 193 -13.40 -10.66 1.80
CA CYS A 193 -12.43 -9.75 1.20
C CYS A 193 -12.42 -9.85 -0.34
N ILE A 194 -12.48 -11.07 -0.91
CA ILE A 194 -12.58 -11.25 -2.38
C ILE A 194 -13.84 -10.58 -2.91
N ILE A 195 -14.98 -10.84 -2.28
CA ILE A 195 -16.25 -10.27 -2.73
C ILE A 195 -16.21 -8.74 -2.65
N SER A 196 -15.76 -8.18 -1.53
CA SER A 196 -15.70 -6.71 -1.36
C SER A 196 -14.72 -6.06 -2.35
N ALA A 197 -13.56 -6.67 -2.61
CA ALA A 197 -12.57 -6.17 -3.56
C ALA A 197 -13.08 -6.22 -5.01
N LEU A 198 -13.72 -7.35 -5.40
CA LEU A 198 -14.29 -7.50 -6.74
C LEU A 198 -15.44 -6.51 -6.99
N VAL A 199 -16.33 -6.31 -6.01
CA VAL A 199 -17.41 -5.32 -6.11
C VAL A 199 -16.83 -3.91 -6.26
N ALA A 200 -15.85 -3.54 -5.44
CA ALA A 200 -15.24 -2.22 -5.49
C ALA A 200 -14.49 -1.97 -6.81
N ALA A 201 -13.68 -2.94 -7.28
CA ALA A 201 -12.99 -2.85 -8.56
C ALA A 201 -13.96 -2.82 -9.75
N GLY A 202 -15.02 -3.66 -9.70
CA GLY A 202 -16.07 -3.69 -10.74
C GLY A 202 -16.80 -2.36 -10.85
N LEU A 203 -17.11 -1.70 -9.72
CA LEU A 203 -17.71 -0.37 -9.72
C LEU A 203 -16.76 0.68 -10.32
N SER A 204 -15.47 0.65 -9.97
CA SER A 204 -14.47 1.56 -10.54
C SER A 204 -14.36 1.41 -12.05
N GLN A 205 -14.34 0.17 -12.56
CA GLN A 205 -14.32 -0.11 -13.99
C GLN A 205 -15.62 0.34 -14.69
N ALA A 206 -16.78 0.15 -14.05
CA ALA A 206 -18.07 0.58 -14.59
C ALA A 206 -18.17 2.10 -14.77
N VAL A 207 -17.43 2.89 -13.98
CA VAL A 207 -17.33 4.35 -14.09
C VAL A 207 -16.22 4.78 -15.06
N GLY A 208 -15.47 3.83 -15.64
CA GLY A 208 -14.43 4.10 -16.62
C GLY A 208 -13.02 4.23 -16.04
N ILE A 209 -12.82 3.94 -14.74
CA ILE A 209 -11.48 3.88 -14.13
C ILE A 209 -10.82 2.58 -14.56
N ALA A 210 -9.82 2.69 -15.43
CA ALA A 210 -9.07 1.54 -15.90
C ALA A 210 -8.16 0.94 -14.80
N PRO A 211 -8.01 -0.40 -14.75
CA PRO A 211 -7.03 -1.01 -13.86
C PRO A 211 -5.61 -0.59 -14.25
N THR A 212 -4.75 -0.48 -13.24
CA THR A 212 -3.34 -0.16 -13.43
C THR A 212 -2.62 -1.37 -14.03
N THR A 213 -2.35 -1.34 -15.33
CA THR A 213 -1.65 -2.41 -16.05
C THR A 213 -0.54 -1.82 -16.92
N PHE A 214 0.56 -2.54 -17.03
CA PHE A 214 1.70 -2.15 -17.88
C PHE A 214 2.16 -3.33 -18.72
N SER A 215 2.40 -3.07 -20.00
CA SER A 215 3.02 -4.04 -20.90
C SER A 215 4.53 -3.95 -20.75
N ILE A 216 5.17 -5.05 -20.38
CA ILE A 216 6.62 -5.13 -20.18
C ILE A 216 7.27 -5.77 -21.39
N ALA A 217 8.20 -5.05 -22.01
CA ALA A 217 8.97 -5.56 -23.14
C ALA A 217 10.13 -6.46 -22.67
N HIS A 218 10.47 -7.43 -23.53
CA HIS A 218 11.67 -8.27 -23.38
C HIS A 218 11.71 -9.12 -22.09
N ILE A 219 10.57 -9.61 -21.61
CA ILE A 219 10.55 -10.65 -20.58
C ILE A 219 11.08 -11.95 -21.18
N PRO A 220 12.06 -12.64 -20.54
CA PRO A 220 12.54 -13.93 -21.04
C PRO A 220 11.41 -14.95 -21.16
N ALA A 221 11.26 -15.56 -22.34
CA ALA A 221 10.17 -16.50 -22.62
C ALA A 221 10.29 -17.81 -21.84
N THR A 222 11.52 -18.22 -21.50
CA THR A 222 11.81 -19.44 -20.76
C THR A 222 12.61 -19.14 -19.50
N VAL A 223 12.40 -19.95 -18.46
CA VAL A 223 13.13 -19.82 -17.18
C VAL A 223 14.55 -20.36 -17.39
N GLY A 224 15.52 -19.45 -17.43
CA GLY A 224 16.96 -19.77 -17.57
C GLY A 224 17.70 -19.49 -16.27
N LEU A 225 18.66 -20.37 -15.91
CA LEU A 225 19.46 -20.23 -14.68
C LEU A 225 20.21 -18.90 -14.59
N GLU A 226 20.75 -18.43 -15.72
CA GLU A 226 21.46 -17.16 -15.79
C GLU A 226 20.57 -15.98 -15.44
N ASN A 227 19.37 -15.91 -16.03
CA ASN A 227 18.41 -14.86 -15.71
C ASN A 227 17.84 -14.98 -14.28
N CYS A 228 17.70 -16.20 -13.74
CA CYS A 228 17.37 -16.43 -12.33
C CYS A 228 18.45 -15.86 -11.41
N PHE A 229 19.73 -16.12 -11.70
CA PHE A 229 20.83 -15.56 -10.94
C PHE A 229 20.85 -14.03 -10.99
N ARG A 230 20.69 -13.43 -12.17
CA ARG A 230 20.62 -11.98 -12.36
C ARG A 230 19.43 -11.36 -11.59
N ALA A 231 18.25 -11.99 -11.66
CA ALA A 231 17.07 -11.57 -10.90
C ALA A 231 17.27 -11.69 -9.38
N ALA A 232 17.95 -12.74 -8.92
CA ALA A 232 18.27 -12.89 -7.50
C ALA A 232 19.25 -11.80 -7.02
N VAL A 233 20.28 -11.48 -7.81
CA VAL A 233 21.22 -10.39 -7.50
C VAL A 233 20.49 -9.05 -7.46
N LEU A 234 19.57 -8.77 -8.40
CA LEU A 234 18.73 -7.59 -8.34
C LEU A 234 17.84 -7.58 -7.10
N GLY A 235 17.30 -8.73 -6.68
CA GLY A 235 16.55 -8.89 -5.43
C GLY A 235 17.36 -8.52 -4.19
N VAL A 236 18.64 -8.91 -4.13
CA VAL A 236 19.57 -8.50 -3.05
C VAL A 236 19.73 -6.98 -3.00
N LEU A 237 19.96 -6.35 -4.15
CA LEU A 237 20.11 -4.90 -4.24
C LEU A 237 18.82 -4.17 -3.86
N CYS A 238 17.67 -4.71 -4.27
CA CYS A 238 16.36 -4.18 -3.88
C CYS A 238 16.09 -4.33 -2.39
N ALA A 239 16.55 -5.40 -1.74
CA ALA A 239 16.48 -5.55 -0.28
C ALA A 239 17.25 -4.44 0.45
N VAL A 240 18.49 -4.17 0.03
CA VAL A 240 19.31 -3.07 0.58
C VAL A 240 18.60 -1.73 0.39
N LEU A 241 18.05 -1.49 -0.80
CA LEU A 241 17.32 -0.26 -1.11
C LEU A 241 16.04 -0.12 -0.27
N SER A 242 15.32 -1.22 -0.03
CA SER A 242 14.14 -1.26 0.84
C SER A 242 14.49 -0.87 2.28
N VAL A 243 15.56 -1.43 2.83
CA VAL A 243 16.07 -1.08 4.16
C VAL A 243 16.48 0.38 4.22
N LEU A 244 17.20 0.89 3.20
CA LEU A 244 17.59 2.29 3.11
C LEU A 244 16.35 3.21 3.13
N PHE A 245 15.32 2.88 2.36
CA PHE A 245 14.09 3.68 2.33
C PHE A 245 13.41 3.72 3.71
N CYS A 246 13.26 2.58 4.38
CA CYS A 246 12.68 2.51 5.73
C CYS A 246 13.48 3.34 6.74
N ILE A 247 14.82 3.20 6.75
CA ILE A 247 15.70 3.96 7.65
C ILE A 247 15.60 5.47 7.40
N VAL A 248 15.60 5.90 6.14
CA VAL A 248 15.50 7.32 5.80
C VAL A 248 14.15 7.90 6.23
N MET A 249 13.05 7.16 6.00
CA MET A 249 11.70 7.57 6.42
C MET A 249 11.62 7.78 7.93
N GLU A 250 12.12 6.82 8.70
CA GLU A 250 12.12 6.88 10.16
C GLU A 250 13.02 8.01 10.68
N HIS A 251 14.25 8.08 10.16
CA HIS A 251 15.26 9.06 10.60
C HIS A 251 14.80 10.49 10.33
N VAL A 252 14.35 10.80 9.12
CA VAL A 252 13.88 12.15 8.76
C VAL A 252 12.68 12.53 9.61
N GLY A 253 11.70 11.63 9.80
CA GLY A 253 10.58 11.86 10.71
C GLY A 253 11.02 12.09 12.16
N GLY A 254 12.04 11.38 12.64
CA GLY A 254 12.66 11.57 13.95
C GLY A 254 13.33 12.91 14.09
N VAL A 255 14.12 13.34 13.09
CA VAL A 255 14.78 14.66 13.05
C VAL A 255 13.76 15.78 13.09
N TYR A 256 12.72 15.72 12.27
CA TYR A 256 11.63 16.70 12.29
C TYR A 256 10.97 16.82 13.66
N ARG A 257 10.66 15.72 14.33
CA ARG A 257 10.06 15.73 15.67
C ARG A 257 10.99 16.28 16.74
N ARG A 258 12.30 16.10 16.61
CA ARG A 258 13.31 16.67 17.53
C ARG A 258 13.44 18.18 17.38
N ILE A 259 13.54 18.67 16.12
CA ILE A 259 13.76 20.09 15.84
C ILE A 259 12.47 20.89 16.04
N PHE A 260 11.37 20.40 15.50
CA PHE A 260 10.08 21.09 15.51
C PHE A 260 9.06 20.34 16.37
N LYS A 261 9.01 20.66 17.65
CA LYS A 261 8.06 20.05 18.60
C LYS A 261 6.60 20.41 18.28
N ASN A 262 6.35 21.63 17.78
CA ASN A 262 5.01 22.07 17.37
C ASN A 262 4.67 21.52 15.97
N PRO A 263 3.57 20.74 15.81
CA PRO A 263 3.17 20.18 14.54
C PRO A 263 2.93 21.22 13.44
N PHE A 264 2.41 22.41 13.78
CA PHE A 264 2.19 23.49 12.82
C PHE A 264 3.49 24.03 12.26
N VAL A 265 4.48 24.30 13.12
CA VAL A 265 5.79 24.75 12.70
C VAL A 265 6.48 23.67 11.87
N ARG A 266 6.37 22.42 12.30
CA ARG A 266 6.98 21.28 11.62
C ARG A 266 6.47 21.12 10.19
N VAL A 267 5.15 21.13 9.98
CA VAL A 267 4.58 20.95 8.63
C VAL A 267 4.86 22.16 7.75
N PHE A 268 4.85 23.37 8.30
CA PHE A 268 5.15 24.58 7.56
C PHE A 268 6.62 24.60 7.08
N CYS A 269 7.58 24.38 7.99
CA CYS A 269 8.98 24.29 7.63
C CYS A 269 9.25 23.12 6.66
N GLY A 270 8.59 21.96 6.86
CA GLY A 270 8.68 20.83 5.95
C GLY A 270 8.21 21.18 4.55
N GLY A 271 7.09 21.88 4.41
CA GLY A 271 6.63 22.39 3.11
C GLY A 271 7.65 23.33 2.45
N CYS A 272 8.24 24.25 3.20
CA CYS A 272 9.31 25.12 2.70
C CYS A 272 10.55 24.31 2.25
N ILE A 273 10.93 23.27 2.99
CA ILE A 273 12.07 22.40 2.65
C ILE A 273 11.78 21.62 1.35
N VAL A 274 10.57 21.10 1.17
CA VAL A 274 10.17 20.40 -0.07
C VAL A 274 10.21 21.37 -1.26
N ILE A 275 9.75 22.60 -1.10
CA ILE A 275 9.86 23.65 -2.13
C ILE A 275 11.31 23.89 -2.48
N ALA A 276 12.16 24.17 -1.48
CA ALA A 276 13.58 24.39 -1.69
C ALA A 276 14.27 23.23 -2.40
N ALA A 277 13.98 21.99 -1.98
CA ALA A 277 14.51 20.79 -2.62
C ALA A 277 14.05 20.67 -4.10
N THR A 278 12.78 21.00 -4.40
CA THR A 278 12.26 20.99 -5.78
C THR A 278 13.01 21.98 -6.67
N TYR A 279 13.28 23.18 -6.18
CA TYR A 279 14.03 24.19 -6.96
C TYR A 279 15.52 23.88 -7.06
N LEU A 280 16.13 23.27 -6.04
CA LEU A 280 17.52 22.82 -6.09
C LEU A 280 17.75 21.72 -7.11
N VAL A 281 16.80 20.78 -7.22
CA VAL A 281 16.87 19.70 -8.20
C VAL A 281 16.51 20.21 -9.61
N GLY A 282 15.76 21.30 -9.72
CA GLY A 282 15.38 21.91 -10.99
C GLY A 282 14.30 21.19 -11.77
N CYS A 283 13.67 20.15 -11.21
CA CYS A 283 12.56 19.43 -11.80
C CYS A 283 11.47 19.06 -10.77
N ARG A 284 10.30 18.66 -11.26
CA ARG A 284 9.14 18.32 -10.43
C ARG A 284 8.77 16.83 -10.50
N ASP A 285 9.63 16.01 -11.04
CA ASP A 285 9.41 14.58 -11.26
C ASP A 285 9.19 13.82 -9.93
N TYR A 286 9.71 14.35 -8.83
CA TYR A 286 9.66 13.74 -7.49
C TYR A 286 8.48 14.21 -6.64
N ASN A 287 7.73 15.22 -7.11
CA ASN A 287 6.52 15.71 -6.46
C ASN A 287 5.30 14.81 -6.78
N GLY A 288 4.36 14.69 -5.83
CA GLY A 288 3.19 13.82 -5.96
C GLY A 288 3.54 12.34 -6.01
N ALA A 289 2.67 11.53 -6.63
CA ALA A 289 2.83 10.07 -6.72
C ALA A 289 3.96 9.66 -7.69
N GLY A 290 4.05 10.32 -8.86
CA GLY A 290 5.08 10.03 -9.87
C GLY A 290 4.74 8.83 -10.77
N MET A 291 3.47 8.57 -11.04
CA MET A 291 3.01 7.45 -11.88
C MET A 291 3.55 7.51 -13.30
N ASN A 292 3.71 8.71 -13.86
CA ASN A 292 4.31 8.94 -15.18
C ASN A 292 5.78 8.49 -15.22
N ILE A 293 6.55 8.73 -14.17
CA ILE A 293 7.96 8.31 -14.11
C ILE A 293 8.05 6.79 -13.91
N ILE A 294 7.14 6.19 -13.15
CA ILE A 294 7.02 4.72 -13.06
C ILE A 294 6.79 4.14 -14.46
N ALA A 295 5.83 4.70 -15.21
CA ALA A 295 5.53 4.25 -16.57
C ALA A 295 6.73 4.39 -17.52
N GLN A 296 7.48 5.49 -17.44
CA GLN A 296 8.72 5.69 -18.20
C GLN A 296 9.79 4.67 -17.84
N ALA A 297 10.01 4.40 -16.54
CA ALA A 297 10.96 3.41 -16.08
C ALA A 297 10.61 1.99 -16.57
N LEU A 298 9.31 1.64 -16.59
CA LEU A 298 8.81 0.38 -17.13
C LEU A 298 8.93 0.28 -18.68
N GLN A 299 9.16 1.39 -19.35
CA GLN A 299 9.51 1.45 -20.78
C GLN A 299 11.04 1.44 -21.01
N GLY A 300 11.83 1.50 -19.94
CA GLY A 300 13.28 1.45 -19.99
C GLY A 300 13.99 2.80 -19.92
N ASP A 301 13.28 3.86 -19.56
CA ASP A 301 13.84 5.21 -19.40
C ASP A 301 13.71 5.71 -17.97
N ALA A 302 14.83 5.89 -17.29
CA ALA A 302 14.89 6.44 -15.94
C ALA A 302 16.21 7.18 -15.68
N LYS A 303 16.10 8.32 -14.97
CA LYS A 303 17.29 9.04 -14.49
C LYS A 303 17.99 8.24 -13.39
N ALA A 304 19.31 8.22 -13.38
CA ALA A 304 20.11 7.42 -12.47
C ALA A 304 19.89 7.79 -10.98
N GLU A 305 19.62 9.06 -10.70
CA GLU A 305 19.39 9.60 -9.35
C GLU A 305 17.93 9.50 -8.88
N ALA A 306 17.01 9.09 -9.75
CA ALA A 306 15.56 9.21 -9.52
C ALA A 306 15.10 8.49 -8.25
N PHE A 307 15.59 7.26 -8.02
CA PHE A 307 15.21 6.48 -6.84
C PHE A 307 15.66 7.13 -5.53
N LEU A 308 16.87 7.71 -5.47
CA LEU A 308 17.39 8.39 -4.27
C LEU A 308 16.61 9.67 -3.98
N LEU A 309 16.36 10.48 -5.02
CA LEU A 309 15.60 11.72 -4.87
C LEU A 309 14.16 11.43 -4.44
N LYS A 310 13.55 10.36 -4.95
CA LYS A 310 12.19 9.96 -4.51
C LYS A 310 12.17 9.57 -3.04
N ILE A 311 13.15 8.80 -2.55
CA ILE A 311 13.31 8.48 -1.13
C ILE A 311 13.35 9.78 -0.31
N LEU A 312 14.22 10.71 -0.69
CA LEU A 312 14.39 11.97 0.03
C LEU A 312 13.11 12.81 0.05
N PHE A 313 12.50 13.06 -1.11
CA PHE A 313 11.28 13.87 -1.22
C PHE A 313 10.10 13.29 -0.43
N THR A 314 9.94 11.97 -0.48
CA THR A 314 8.90 11.29 0.28
C THR A 314 9.15 11.40 1.79
N ALA A 315 10.38 11.17 2.23
CA ALA A 315 10.74 11.31 3.64
C ALA A 315 10.59 12.75 4.14
N LEU A 316 10.98 13.76 3.35
CA LEU A 316 10.79 15.17 3.68
C LEU A 316 9.30 15.54 3.79
N THR A 317 8.46 15.01 2.90
CA THR A 317 7.02 15.31 2.89
C THR A 317 6.29 14.62 4.06
N LEU A 318 6.36 13.29 4.13
CA LEU A 318 5.60 12.52 5.11
C LEU A 318 6.18 12.69 6.54
N GLY A 319 7.51 12.78 6.66
CA GLY A 319 8.19 13.03 7.93
C GLY A 319 7.83 14.37 8.57
N ALA A 320 7.50 15.38 7.76
CA ALA A 320 7.02 16.68 8.25
C ALA A 320 5.59 16.64 8.80
N GLY A 321 4.78 15.64 8.40
CA GLY A 321 3.40 15.46 8.87
C GLY A 321 2.33 15.65 7.79
N PHE A 322 2.71 15.81 6.52
CA PHE A 322 1.77 15.69 5.41
C PHE A 322 1.20 14.28 5.37
N LYS A 323 0.03 14.12 4.78
CA LYS A 323 -0.68 12.85 4.72
C LYS A 323 -0.68 12.29 3.30
N GLY A 324 -0.56 10.96 3.20
CA GLY A 324 -0.50 10.20 1.96
C GLY A 324 0.02 8.80 2.25
N GLY A 325 0.25 8.01 1.20
CA GLY A 325 0.79 6.64 1.30
C GLY A 325 2.27 6.56 0.90
N GLU A 326 2.92 5.52 1.34
CA GLU A 326 4.33 5.19 1.02
C GLU A 326 4.45 4.14 -0.09
N ILE A 327 3.35 3.47 -0.48
CA ILE A 327 3.37 2.34 -1.42
C ILE A 327 3.78 2.78 -2.83
N VAL A 328 3.12 3.79 -3.44
CA VAL A 328 3.51 4.25 -4.78
C VAL A 328 4.92 4.82 -4.81
N PRO A 329 5.39 5.60 -3.81
CA PRO A 329 6.81 5.91 -3.70
C PRO A 329 7.73 4.69 -3.73
N SER A 330 7.37 3.57 -3.07
CA SER A 330 8.17 2.33 -3.16
C SER A 330 8.19 1.73 -4.57
N PHE A 331 7.07 1.79 -5.30
CA PHE A 331 7.01 1.41 -6.72
C PHE A 331 7.91 2.27 -7.58
N PHE A 332 7.87 3.58 -7.38
CA PHE A 332 8.73 4.53 -8.09
C PHE A 332 10.21 4.21 -7.85
N ILE A 333 10.59 4.06 -6.57
CA ILE A 333 11.97 3.76 -6.15
C ILE A 333 12.43 2.45 -6.79
N GLY A 334 11.61 1.40 -6.70
CA GLY A 334 11.92 0.09 -7.24
C GLY A 334 12.00 0.07 -8.77
N ALA A 335 11.05 0.69 -9.46
CA ALA A 335 11.02 0.74 -10.91
C ALA A 335 12.21 1.53 -11.48
N THR A 336 12.49 2.73 -10.96
CA THR A 336 13.61 3.55 -11.43
C THR A 336 14.97 2.93 -11.10
N PHE A 337 15.13 2.34 -9.92
CA PHE A 337 16.35 1.61 -9.57
C PHE A 337 16.55 0.37 -10.45
N GLY A 338 15.50 -0.44 -10.63
CA GLY A 338 15.55 -1.62 -11.48
C GLY A 338 15.90 -1.28 -12.94
N CYS A 339 15.30 -0.19 -13.46
CA CYS A 339 15.59 0.31 -14.81
C CYS A 339 17.08 0.66 -15.00
N VAL A 340 17.71 1.28 -14.00
CA VAL A 340 19.11 1.70 -14.05
C VAL A 340 20.07 0.53 -13.76
N ALA A 341 19.78 -0.30 -12.74
CA ALA A 341 20.63 -1.39 -12.31
C ALA A 341 20.55 -2.62 -13.23
N GLY A 342 19.40 -2.87 -13.85
CA GLY A 342 19.16 -4.05 -14.69
C GLY A 342 20.14 -4.23 -15.85
N PRO A 343 20.38 -3.23 -16.68
CA PRO A 343 21.37 -3.32 -17.78
C PRO A 343 22.76 -3.66 -17.30
N LEU A 344 23.18 -3.20 -16.12
CA LEU A 344 24.48 -3.53 -15.52
C LEU A 344 24.57 -5.02 -15.16
N LEU A 345 23.43 -5.65 -14.90
CA LEU A 345 23.32 -7.09 -14.62
C LEU A 345 23.02 -7.92 -15.88
N GLY A 346 22.90 -7.27 -17.06
CA GLY A 346 22.55 -7.93 -18.31
C GLY A 346 21.05 -8.30 -18.42
N LEU A 347 20.17 -7.63 -17.65
CA LEU A 347 18.73 -7.68 -17.82
C LEU A 347 18.25 -6.52 -18.69
N SER A 348 17.14 -6.70 -19.44
CA SER A 348 16.51 -5.56 -20.12
C SER A 348 15.99 -4.54 -19.11
N ALA A 349 16.14 -3.25 -19.40
CA ALA A 349 15.73 -2.19 -18.48
C ALA A 349 14.23 -2.24 -18.10
N PRO A 350 13.27 -2.45 -19.05
CA PRO A 350 11.86 -2.61 -18.69
C PRO A 350 11.57 -3.79 -17.77
N PHE A 351 12.17 -4.94 -18.05
CA PHE A 351 11.98 -6.13 -17.22
C PHE A 351 12.58 -5.95 -15.83
N ALA A 352 13.80 -5.41 -15.75
CA ALA A 352 14.44 -5.14 -14.47
C ALA A 352 13.70 -4.06 -13.66
N ALA A 353 13.09 -3.06 -14.32
CA ALA A 353 12.23 -2.08 -13.69
C ALA A 353 11.00 -2.73 -13.02
N SER A 354 10.35 -3.66 -13.72
CA SER A 354 9.21 -4.39 -13.17
C SER A 354 9.59 -5.30 -11.99
N LEU A 355 10.73 -5.99 -12.08
CA LEU A 355 11.31 -6.78 -10.98
C LEU A 355 11.63 -5.89 -9.77
N GLY A 356 12.29 -4.75 -10.00
CA GLY A 356 12.66 -3.80 -8.95
C GLY A 356 11.43 -3.21 -8.27
N MET A 357 10.40 -2.84 -9.03
CA MET A 357 9.13 -2.33 -8.49
C MET A 357 8.51 -3.32 -7.48
N ALA A 358 8.41 -4.59 -7.87
CA ALA A 358 7.84 -5.63 -7.03
C ALA A 358 8.72 -5.97 -5.81
N ALA A 359 10.03 -6.09 -6.02
CA ALA A 359 10.98 -6.48 -4.98
C ALA A 359 11.14 -5.40 -3.91
N VAL A 360 11.16 -4.10 -4.27
CA VAL A 360 11.21 -3.02 -3.28
C VAL A 360 9.89 -2.94 -2.51
N PHE A 361 8.74 -3.04 -3.18
CA PHE A 361 7.45 -3.10 -2.49
C PHE A 361 7.38 -4.27 -1.51
N CYS A 362 7.85 -5.45 -1.92
CA CYS A 362 7.93 -6.63 -1.06
C CYS A 362 8.80 -6.38 0.18
N GLY A 363 10.01 -5.82 -0.02
CA GLY A 363 10.96 -5.58 1.06
C GLY A 363 10.47 -4.55 2.08
N VAL A 364 9.77 -3.49 1.64
CA VAL A 364 9.29 -2.44 2.54
C VAL A 364 7.96 -2.77 3.23
N THR A 365 7.14 -3.67 2.65
CA THR A 365 5.84 -4.03 3.22
C THR A 365 5.84 -5.37 3.94
N ASN A 366 6.86 -6.19 3.73
CA ASN A 366 6.95 -7.57 4.22
C ASN A 366 5.81 -8.48 3.72
N CYS A 367 5.32 -8.24 2.49
CA CYS A 367 4.18 -8.92 1.89
C CYS A 367 4.57 -9.65 0.59
N PRO A 368 5.27 -10.79 0.66
CA PRO A 368 5.77 -11.50 -0.52
C PRO A 368 4.65 -12.02 -1.42
N LEU A 369 3.58 -12.59 -0.87
CA LEU A 369 2.49 -13.13 -1.68
C LEU A 369 1.69 -12.02 -2.39
N ALA A 370 1.42 -10.91 -1.69
CA ALA A 370 0.77 -9.75 -2.29
C ALA A 370 1.64 -9.14 -3.40
N SER A 371 2.97 -9.10 -3.22
CA SER A 371 3.90 -8.55 -4.22
C SER A 371 3.97 -9.42 -5.49
N ILE A 372 3.97 -10.73 -5.35
CA ILE A 372 3.91 -11.67 -6.49
C ILE A 372 2.57 -11.55 -7.21
N MET A 373 1.46 -11.47 -6.47
CA MET A 373 0.13 -11.30 -7.05
C MET A 373 -0.01 -9.97 -7.78
N LEU A 374 0.58 -8.89 -7.23
CA LEU A 374 0.64 -7.60 -7.89
C LEU A 374 1.29 -7.69 -9.27
N CYS A 375 2.39 -8.44 -9.39
CA CYS A 375 3.05 -8.63 -10.69
C CYS A 375 2.13 -9.31 -11.70
N ILE A 376 1.36 -10.32 -11.26
CA ILE A 376 0.43 -11.04 -12.13
C ILE A 376 -0.69 -10.11 -12.62
N GLU A 377 -1.27 -9.30 -11.75
CA GLU A 377 -2.37 -8.40 -12.11
C GLU A 377 -1.90 -7.17 -12.91
N VAL A 378 -0.69 -6.66 -12.64
CA VAL A 378 -0.16 -5.44 -13.26
C VAL A 378 0.64 -5.71 -14.53
N PHE A 379 1.44 -6.78 -14.57
CA PHE A 379 2.36 -7.11 -15.69
C PHE A 379 1.95 -8.37 -16.45
N GLY A 380 1.00 -9.14 -15.93
CA GLY A 380 0.60 -10.43 -16.49
C GLY A 380 1.44 -11.60 -15.95
N VAL A 381 1.10 -12.79 -16.40
CA VAL A 381 1.69 -14.07 -15.89
C VAL A 381 3.11 -14.34 -16.43
N HIS A 382 3.53 -13.66 -17.49
CA HIS A 382 4.84 -13.87 -18.06
C HIS A 382 5.93 -13.38 -17.10
N GLY A 383 6.97 -14.20 -16.90
CA GLY A 383 8.06 -13.86 -15.98
C GLY A 383 7.77 -14.09 -14.50
N MET A 384 6.62 -14.71 -14.14
CA MET A 384 6.18 -14.93 -12.75
C MET A 384 7.26 -15.60 -11.89
N ALA A 385 8.00 -16.58 -12.43
CA ALA A 385 9.09 -17.25 -11.70
C ALA A 385 10.19 -16.27 -11.27
N TYR A 386 10.52 -15.31 -12.12
CA TYR A 386 11.52 -14.28 -11.81
C TYR A 386 11.00 -13.27 -10.80
N TYR A 387 9.72 -12.85 -10.92
CA TYR A 387 9.07 -12.00 -9.92
C TYR A 387 9.05 -12.67 -8.55
N ALA A 388 8.64 -13.94 -8.50
CA ALA A 388 8.61 -14.71 -7.26
C ALA A 388 10.00 -14.83 -6.63
N LEU A 389 11.03 -15.15 -7.42
CA LEU A 389 12.40 -15.25 -6.94
C LEU A 389 12.93 -13.91 -6.41
N CYS A 390 12.76 -12.82 -7.18
CA CYS A 390 13.24 -11.51 -6.80
C CYS A 390 12.53 -10.99 -5.53
N CYS A 391 11.22 -11.17 -5.43
CA CYS A 391 10.45 -10.84 -4.23
C CYS A 391 10.87 -11.69 -3.02
N ALA A 392 11.05 -12.99 -3.18
CA ALA A 392 11.46 -13.88 -2.09
C ALA A 392 12.84 -13.49 -1.53
N VAL A 393 13.81 -13.20 -2.41
CA VAL A 393 15.14 -12.73 -2.02
C VAL A 393 15.05 -11.40 -1.29
N SER A 394 14.30 -10.44 -1.83
CA SER A 394 14.10 -9.13 -1.21
C SER A 394 13.41 -9.24 0.15
N TYR A 395 12.37 -10.06 0.27
CA TYR A 395 11.67 -10.33 1.53
C TYR A 395 12.60 -10.86 2.62
N MET A 396 13.39 -11.87 2.28
CA MET A 396 14.29 -12.51 3.24
C MET A 396 15.39 -11.54 3.69
N LEU A 397 16.02 -10.84 2.76
CA LEU A 397 17.20 -9.99 3.03
C LEU A 397 16.87 -8.58 3.51
N SER A 398 15.61 -8.11 3.38
CA SER A 398 15.16 -6.86 4.03
C SER A 398 15.09 -6.97 5.56
N GLY A 399 15.30 -8.16 6.11
CA GLY A 399 15.31 -8.40 7.55
C GLY A 399 13.98 -8.00 8.20
N TYR A 400 14.06 -7.28 9.30
CA TYR A 400 12.89 -6.84 10.07
C TYR A 400 12.55 -5.36 9.88
N TYR A 401 13.05 -4.74 8.80
CA TYR A 401 12.68 -3.39 8.41
C TYR A 401 11.36 -3.36 7.63
N GLY A 402 10.63 -2.27 7.75
CA GLY A 402 9.39 -2.04 6.99
C GLY A 402 8.84 -0.64 7.22
N LEU A 403 7.94 -0.21 6.32
CA LEU A 403 7.28 1.10 6.40
C LEU A 403 6.22 1.15 7.50
N TYR A 404 5.71 -0.01 7.91
CA TYR A 404 4.65 -0.13 8.91
C TYR A 404 5.24 -0.56 10.26
N THR A 405 5.62 0.40 11.08
CA THR A 405 6.25 0.17 12.41
C THR A 405 5.36 -0.61 13.38
N GLU A 406 4.04 -0.59 13.18
CA GLU A 406 3.08 -1.36 13.99
C GLU A 406 2.82 -2.76 13.43
N GLN A 407 3.40 -3.13 12.29
CA GLN A 407 3.34 -4.49 11.77
C GLN A 407 4.11 -5.43 12.69
N LYS A 408 3.56 -6.61 12.95
CA LYS A 408 4.24 -7.65 13.73
C LYS A 408 4.78 -8.75 12.84
N ILE A 409 5.97 -9.22 13.18
CA ILE A 409 6.58 -10.39 12.59
C ILE A 409 6.52 -11.52 13.62
N MET A 410 5.69 -12.54 13.34
CA MET A 410 5.46 -13.63 14.28
C MET A 410 6.51 -14.71 14.15
N TYR A 411 6.93 -15.01 12.92
CA TYR A 411 7.95 -16.02 12.63
C TYR A 411 9.14 -15.37 11.95
N SER A 412 10.33 -15.87 12.26
CA SER A 412 11.57 -15.42 11.61
C SER A 412 11.49 -15.64 10.10
N LYS A 413 12.06 -14.72 9.32
CA LYS A 413 12.16 -14.84 7.87
C LYS A 413 13.25 -15.81 7.41
N VAL A 414 14.15 -16.19 8.30
CA VAL A 414 15.36 -16.97 7.98
C VAL A 414 15.31 -18.35 8.63
N GLU A 415 14.83 -18.44 9.87
CA GLU A 415 14.76 -19.66 10.64
C GLU A 415 13.33 -19.98 11.05
N PRO A 416 12.91 -21.26 11.18
CA PRO A 416 11.56 -21.64 11.57
C PRO A 416 11.31 -21.40 13.08
N GLU A 417 11.49 -20.16 13.54
CA GLU A 417 11.39 -19.74 14.93
C GLU A 417 10.27 -18.71 15.11
N PHE A 418 9.53 -18.85 16.21
CA PHE A 418 8.53 -17.86 16.65
C PHE A 418 9.24 -16.73 17.40
N ILE A 419 9.16 -15.50 16.88
CA ILE A 419 9.91 -14.36 17.42
C ILE A 419 9.03 -13.24 17.99
N ASN A 420 7.82 -13.03 17.46
CA ASN A 420 6.86 -11.99 17.89
C ASN A 420 7.52 -10.60 18.10
N LYS A 421 8.17 -10.08 17.09
CA LYS A 421 8.82 -8.76 17.11
C LYS A 421 8.01 -7.74 16.32
N ASN A 422 8.15 -6.46 16.66
CA ASN A 422 7.68 -5.38 15.80
C ASN A 422 8.69 -5.13 14.66
N VAL A 423 8.19 -4.58 13.57
CA VAL A 423 9.01 -4.07 12.48
C VAL A 423 9.78 -2.84 12.96
N HIS A 424 11.00 -2.67 12.47
CA HIS A 424 11.87 -1.52 12.70
C HIS A 424 11.66 -0.47 11.63
#